data_91bd6bcad7b1f33d7a936e1c99cf2bb1
#
_entry.id   91bd6bcad7b1f33d7a936e1c99cf2bb1
#
_cell.length_a   1.000
_cell.length_b   1.000
_cell.length_c   1.000
_cell.angle_alpha   90.00
_cell.angle_beta   90.00
_cell.angle_gamma   90.00
#
_symmetry.space_group_name_H-M   'P 1'
#
loop_
_entity.id
_entity.type
_entity.pdbx_description
1 polymer ?
#
loop_
_entity_poly.entity_id
_entity_poly.type
_entity_poly.pdbx_seq_one_letter_code
_entity_poly.pdbx_strand_id
1 'polypeptide(L)'
;MVDIEELKQEILERLQPLDPERVILFGSYAHGNPTEDSDIDLYVVTKDEFVPTTYAEKREIVRKISRALFDLRMRVSIDLIVHTRKMSESFFQRGGSFAREIQEKGVVWYGGKRPPLSG
;
A
#
# COMPACT_ATOMS: atom_id res chain seq x y z
N MET A 1 -6.27 -17.82 10.66
CA MET A 1 -6.45 -16.61 9.84
C MET A 1 -5.97 -15.39 10.62
N VAL A 2 -5.52 -14.37 9.92
CA VAL A 2 -4.93 -13.18 10.56
C VAL A 2 -6.02 -12.29 11.17
N ASP A 3 -5.76 -11.75 12.37
CA ASP A 3 -6.59 -10.69 12.93
C ASP A 3 -6.22 -9.39 12.22
N ILE A 4 -7.08 -8.97 11.29
CA ILE A 4 -6.77 -7.86 10.39
C ILE A 4 -6.71 -6.51 11.13
N GLU A 5 -7.51 -6.34 12.19
CA GLU A 5 -7.48 -5.08 12.95
C GLU A 5 -6.20 -4.95 13.77
N GLU A 6 -5.74 -6.03 14.37
CA GLU A 6 -4.49 -6.03 15.10
C GLU A 6 -3.31 -5.80 14.15
N LEU A 7 -3.32 -6.49 13.01
CA LEU A 7 -2.28 -6.33 11.99
C LEU A 7 -2.23 -4.91 11.44
N LYS A 8 -3.40 -4.31 11.22
CA LYS A 8 -3.50 -2.91 10.79
C LYS A 8 -2.74 -1.98 11.74
N GLN A 9 -2.99 -2.13 13.03
CA GLN A 9 -2.34 -1.28 14.02
C GLN A 9 -0.83 -1.48 14.04
N GLU A 10 -0.39 -2.73 13.96
CA GLU A 10 1.04 -3.03 13.92
C GLU A 10 1.70 -2.44 12.69
N ILE A 11 1.06 -2.56 11.52
CA ILE A 11 1.60 -2.00 10.27
C ILE A 11 1.70 -0.48 10.37
N LEU A 12 0.65 0.18 10.86
CA LEU A 12 0.66 1.64 10.96
C LEU A 12 1.71 2.14 11.95
N GLU A 13 1.92 1.42 13.04
CA GLU A 13 2.98 1.75 13.99
C GLU A 13 4.37 1.70 13.34
N ARG A 14 4.62 0.67 12.54
CA ARG A 14 5.92 0.51 11.90
C ARG A 14 6.15 1.50 10.78
N LEU A 15 5.09 1.94 10.11
CA LEU A 15 5.21 2.91 9.02
C LEU A 15 5.22 4.35 9.49
N GLN A 16 4.77 4.63 10.70
CA GLN A 16 4.70 5.99 11.24
C GLN A 16 6.01 6.76 11.13
N PRO A 17 7.18 6.19 11.48
CA PRO A 17 8.44 6.92 11.36
C PRO A 17 8.80 7.32 9.93
N LEU A 18 8.24 6.65 8.94
CA LEU A 18 8.47 6.95 7.53
C LEU A 18 7.49 7.98 6.99
N ASP A 19 6.48 8.35 7.78
CA ASP A 19 5.51 9.38 7.47
C ASP A 19 4.87 9.20 6.09
N PRO A 20 4.17 8.07 5.85
CA PRO A 20 3.57 7.83 4.55
C PRO A 20 2.39 8.78 4.29
N GLU A 21 2.10 9.00 3.03
CA GLU A 21 0.93 9.80 2.67
C GLU A 21 -0.35 8.97 2.76
N ARG A 22 -0.29 7.72 2.30
CA ARG A 22 -1.45 6.82 2.32
C ARG A 22 -1.02 5.39 2.55
N VAL A 23 -1.89 4.63 3.20
CA VAL A 23 -1.78 3.18 3.30
C VAL A 23 -3.15 2.62 3.00
N ILE A 24 -3.27 1.79 1.97
CA ILE A 24 -4.55 1.23 1.53
C ILE A 24 -4.44 -0.29 1.46
N LEU A 25 -5.38 -0.96 2.08
CA LEU A 25 -5.53 -2.41 1.95
C LEU A 25 -6.34 -2.70 0.70
N PHE A 26 -5.89 -3.62 -0.13
CA PHE A 26 -6.65 -4.05 -1.29
C PHE A 26 -6.65 -5.58 -1.37
N GLY A 27 -7.22 -6.15 -2.42
CA GLY A 27 -7.25 -7.59 -2.59
C GLY A 27 -8.30 -8.28 -1.73
N SER A 28 -8.12 -9.58 -1.48
CA SER A 28 -9.15 -10.41 -0.85
C SER A 28 -9.53 -9.97 0.56
N TYR A 29 -8.58 -9.50 1.36
CA TYR A 29 -8.89 -9.01 2.70
C TYR A 29 -9.74 -7.72 2.66
N ALA A 30 -9.53 -6.89 1.64
CA ALA A 30 -10.34 -5.68 1.46
C ALA A 30 -11.74 -6.03 0.98
N HIS A 31 -11.87 -7.08 0.18
CA HIS A 31 -13.16 -7.53 -0.34
C HIS A 31 -13.98 -8.32 0.69
N GLY A 32 -13.38 -8.67 1.82
CA GLY A 32 -14.09 -9.40 2.88
C GLY A 32 -14.22 -10.89 2.64
N ASN A 33 -13.45 -11.47 1.71
CA ASN A 33 -13.50 -12.88 1.42
C ASN A 33 -12.12 -13.55 1.36
N PRO A 34 -11.27 -13.32 2.39
CA PRO A 34 -9.95 -13.95 2.40
C PRO A 34 -10.06 -15.45 2.69
N THR A 35 -9.04 -16.18 2.20
CA THR A 35 -8.83 -17.57 2.55
C THR A 35 -7.54 -17.68 3.36
N GLU A 36 -7.22 -18.89 3.86
CA GLU A 36 -5.97 -19.12 4.60
C GLU A 36 -4.73 -18.84 3.75
N ASP A 37 -4.86 -18.98 2.43
CA ASP A 37 -3.75 -18.75 1.51
C ASP A 37 -3.68 -17.31 0.99
N SER A 38 -4.59 -16.43 1.43
CA SER A 38 -4.60 -15.05 0.98
C SER A 38 -3.47 -14.25 1.57
N ASP A 39 -2.83 -13.42 0.72
CA ASP A 39 -1.83 -12.46 1.17
C ASP A 39 -2.51 -11.17 1.63
N ILE A 40 -1.79 -10.42 2.44
CA ILE A 40 -2.19 -9.06 2.79
C ILE A 40 -1.64 -8.16 1.69
N ASP A 41 -2.52 -7.53 0.93
CA ASP A 41 -2.11 -6.66 -0.19
C ASP A 41 -2.16 -5.20 0.26
N LEU A 42 -1.01 -4.54 0.28
CA LEU A 42 -0.89 -3.15 0.71
C LEU A 42 -0.38 -2.25 -0.39
N TYR A 43 -1.05 -1.13 -0.55
CA TYR A 43 -0.62 -0.04 -1.42
C TYR A 43 -0.19 1.12 -0.53
N VAL A 44 1.10 1.44 -0.57
CA VAL A 44 1.68 2.49 0.28
C VAL A 44 2.16 3.63 -0.62
N VAL A 45 1.75 4.84 -0.30
CA VAL A 45 2.18 6.04 -1.02
C VAL A 45 3.08 6.83 -0.08
N THR A 46 4.29 7.14 -0.54
CA THR A 46 5.22 7.98 0.23
C THR A 46 5.00 9.45 -0.11
N LYS A 47 5.54 10.34 0.72
CA LYS A 47 5.43 11.79 0.49
C LYS A 47 6.48 12.33 -0.48
N ASP A 48 7.30 11.46 -1.04
CA ASP A 48 8.32 11.86 -2.01
C ASP A 48 7.67 12.43 -3.27
N GLU A 49 8.27 13.49 -3.80
CA GLU A 49 7.76 14.19 -4.98
C GLU A 49 8.36 13.71 -6.28
N PHE A 50 9.43 12.92 -6.25
CA PHE A 50 10.10 12.49 -7.47
C PHE A 50 9.45 11.24 -8.07
N VAL A 51 9.68 11.06 -9.37
CA VAL A 51 9.32 9.82 -10.07
C VAL A 51 10.62 9.05 -10.29
N PRO A 52 10.74 7.83 -9.76
CA PRO A 52 11.94 7.04 -9.99
C PRO A 52 12.16 6.79 -11.49
N THR A 53 13.39 7.01 -11.95
CA THR A 53 13.75 6.82 -13.36
C THR A 53 14.60 5.59 -13.57
N THR A 54 15.15 5.02 -12.50
CA THR A 54 15.95 3.82 -12.59
C THR A 54 15.35 2.72 -11.73
N TYR A 55 15.72 1.48 -12.04
CA TYR A 55 15.30 0.33 -11.24
C TYR A 55 15.82 0.42 -9.80
N ALA A 56 17.05 0.93 -9.65
CA ALA A 56 17.66 1.09 -8.33
C ALA A 56 16.87 2.08 -7.46
N GLU A 57 16.41 3.17 -8.05
CA GLU A 57 15.59 4.14 -7.33
C GLU A 57 14.25 3.54 -6.90
N LYS A 58 13.61 2.78 -7.80
CA LYS A 58 12.35 2.10 -7.48
C LYS A 58 12.53 1.11 -6.33
N ARG A 59 13.61 0.33 -6.38
CA ARG A 59 13.91 -0.64 -5.34
C ARG A 59 14.12 0.01 -3.98
N GLU A 60 14.79 1.15 -3.97
CA GLU A 60 15.09 1.85 -2.72
C GLU A 60 13.82 2.31 -2.01
N ILE A 61 12.84 2.79 -2.76
CA ILE A 61 11.55 3.22 -2.19
C ILE A 61 10.85 2.03 -1.54
N VAL A 62 10.77 0.91 -2.27
CA VAL A 62 10.12 -0.30 -1.75
C VAL A 62 10.87 -0.84 -0.53
N ARG A 63 12.20 -0.79 -0.59
CA ARG A 63 13.06 -1.33 0.46
C ARG A 63 12.85 -0.66 1.81
N LYS A 64 12.67 0.65 1.82
CA LYS A 64 12.41 1.38 3.07
C LYS A 64 11.14 0.87 3.75
N ILE A 65 10.08 0.73 2.99
CA ILE A 65 8.80 0.24 3.51
C ILE A 65 8.94 -1.23 3.92
N SER A 66 9.57 -2.03 3.08
CA SER A 66 9.75 -3.46 3.35
C SER A 66 10.55 -3.70 4.64
N ARG A 67 11.59 -2.90 4.87
CA ARG A 67 12.39 -3.00 6.09
C ARG A 67 11.59 -2.66 7.33
N ALA A 68 10.76 -1.62 7.24
CA ALA A 68 9.93 -1.24 8.37
C ALA A 68 8.95 -2.34 8.75
N LEU A 69 8.52 -3.14 7.78
CA LEU A 69 7.57 -4.23 7.99
C LEU A 69 8.23 -5.60 8.11
N PHE A 70 9.55 -5.65 8.20
CA PHE A 70 10.29 -6.92 8.11
C PHE A 70 9.83 -7.95 9.13
N ASP A 71 9.68 -7.55 10.39
CA ASP A 71 9.29 -8.47 11.45
C ASP A 71 7.87 -9.03 11.22
N LEU A 72 6.97 -8.22 10.69
CA LEU A 72 5.62 -8.68 10.38
C LEU A 72 5.62 -9.62 9.18
N ARG A 73 6.47 -9.35 8.19
CA ARG A 73 6.57 -10.20 6.99
C ARG A 73 7.17 -11.57 7.29
N MET A 74 7.81 -11.71 8.44
CA MET A 74 8.27 -13.02 8.90
C MET A 74 7.13 -13.88 9.41
N ARG A 75 6.00 -13.29 9.77
CA ARG A 75 4.84 -13.99 10.33
C ARG A 75 3.67 -14.07 9.35
N VAL A 76 3.54 -13.07 8.48
CA VAL A 76 2.38 -12.93 7.58
C VAL A 76 2.89 -12.59 6.19
N SER A 77 2.29 -13.20 5.17
CA SER A 77 2.62 -12.87 3.79
C SER A 77 2.00 -11.52 3.43
N ILE A 78 2.85 -10.56 3.11
CA ILE A 78 2.43 -9.21 2.74
C ILE A 78 2.98 -8.87 1.37
N ASP A 79 2.09 -8.58 0.44
CA ASP A 79 2.45 -8.05 -0.88
C ASP A 79 2.43 -6.53 -0.81
N LEU A 80 3.53 -5.92 -1.22
CA LEU A 80 3.67 -4.47 -1.17
C LEU A 80 3.74 -3.86 -2.56
N ILE A 81 2.94 -2.83 -2.78
CA ILE A 81 3.12 -1.92 -3.90
C ILE A 81 3.39 -0.55 -3.28
N VAL A 82 4.51 0.05 -3.67
CA VAL A 82 4.94 1.33 -3.11
C VAL A 82 5.11 2.34 -4.24
N HIS A 83 4.40 3.44 -4.14
CA HIS A 83 4.51 4.56 -5.08
C HIS A 83 4.93 5.81 -4.33
N THR A 84 5.66 6.70 -4.98
CA THR A 84 5.81 8.07 -4.49
C THR A 84 4.51 8.82 -4.76
N ARG A 85 4.36 10.00 -4.18
CA ARG A 85 3.18 10.83 -4.42
C ARG A 85 2.98 11.09 -5.91
N LYS A 86 4.06 11.41 -6.63
CA LYS A 86 3.98 11.68 -8.08
C LYS A 86 3.59 10.44 -8.87
N MET A 87 4.14 9.29 -8.53
CA MET A 87 3.75 8.03 -9.17
C MET A 87 2.27 7.76 -8.96
N SER A 88 1.80 7.97 -7.74
CA SER A 88 0.41 7.72 -7.37
C SER A 88 -0.54 8.64 -8.14
N GLU A 89 -0.21 9.92 -8.25
CA GLU A 89 -1.01 10.86 -9.02
C GLU A 89 -1.17 10.38 -10.47
N SER A 90 -0.07 10.03 -11.11
CA SER A 90 -0.07 9.55 -12.49
C SER A 90 -0.84 8.25 -12.63
N PHE A 91 -0.66 7.33 -11.69
CA PHE A 91 -1.33 6.03 -11.67
C PHE A 91 -2.85 6.19 -11.65
N PHE A 92 -3.37 7.04 -10.77
CA PHE A 92 -4.82 7.24 -10.66
C PHE A 92 -5.37 8.11 -11.78
N GLN A 93 -4.58 9.04 -12.31
CA GLN A 93 -5.00 9.83 -13.49
C GLN A 93 -5.21 8.95 -14.71
N ARG A 94 -4.36 7.96 -14.92
CA ARG A 94 -4.51 7.04 -16.04
C ARG A 94 -5.75 6.15 -15.91
N GLY A 95 -6.18 5.89 -14.68
CA GLY A 95 -7.44 5.20 -14.42
C GLY A 95 -7.54 3.77 -14.93
N GLY A 96 -6.44 3.03 -14.96
CA GLY A 96 -6.47 1.63 -15.37
C GLY A 96 -7.27 0.76 -14.42
N SER A 97 -7.51 -0.49 -14.80
CA SER A 97 -8.36 -1.40 -14.02
C SER A 97 -7.86 -1.61 -12.60
N PHE A 98 -6.54 -1.68 -12.41
CA PHE A 98 -5.95 -1.86 -11.08
C PHE A 98 -6.14 -0.60 -10.22
N ALA A 99 -5.95 0.59 -10.81
CA ALA A 99 -6.20 1.84 -10.10
C ALA A 99 -7.66 1.93 -9.66
N ARG A 100 -8.58 1.52 -10.51
CA ARG A 100 -10.01 1.50 -10.18
C ARG A 100 -10.32 0.54 -9.05
N GLU A 101 -9.71 -0.63 -9.07
CA GLU A 101 -9.90 -1.61 -7.99
C GLU A 101 -9.49 -1.02 -6.65
N ILE A 102 -8.32 -0.39 -6.58
CA ILE A 102 -7.84 0.22 -5.34
C ILE A 102 -8.77 1.36 -4.92
N GLN A 103 -9.17 2.20 -5.86
CA GLN A 103 -10.01 3.37 -5.57
C GLN A 103 -11.41 2.95 -5.11
N GLU A 104 -12.01 1.97 -5.76
CA GLU A 104 -13.39 1.58 -5.49
C GLU A 104 -13.52 0.58 -4.33
N LYS A 105 -12.59 -0.36 -4.22
CA LYS A 105 -12.68 -1.47 -3.28
C LYS A 105 -11.60 -1.46 -2.20
N GLY A 106 -10.61 -0.61 -2.32
CA GLY A 106 -9.58 -0.51 -1.31
C GLY A 106 -10.11 0.04 0.00
N VAL A 107 -9.52 -0.38 1.10
CA VAL A 107 -9.85 0.13 2.44
C VAL A 107 -8.72 1.04 2.87
N VAL A 108 -9.04 2.31 3.07
CA VAL A 108 -8.02 3.29 3.47
C VAL A 108 -7.72 3.10 4.96
N TRP A 109 -6.49 2.70 5.24
CA TRP A 109 -6.02 2.54 6.61
C TRP A 109 -5.40 3.82 7.16
N TYR A 110 -4.86 4.64 6.27
CA TYR A 110 -4.20 5.88 6.66
C TYR A 110 -4.22 6.86 5.47
N GLY A 111 -4.32 8.15 5.76
CA GLY A 111 -4.22 9.19 4.73
C GLY A 111 -5.54 9.77 4.28
N GLY A 112 -6.61 9.52 5.00
CA GLY A 112 -7.90 10.17 4.77
C GLY A 112 -8.66 9.58 3.59
N LYS A 113 -9.04 10.42 2.65
CA LYS A 113 -9.93 10.04 1.55
C LYS A 113 -9.25 9.16 0.52
N ARG A 114 -10.06 8.34 -0.18
CA ARG A 114 -9.57 7.58 -1.32
C ARG A 114 -9.03 8.53 -2.39
N PRO A 115 -7.96 8.13 -3.11
CA PRO A 115 -7.46 8.98 -4.18
C PRO A 115 -8.50 9.15 -5.29
N PRO A 116 -8.62 10.36 -5.85
CA PRO A 116 -9.58 10.58 -6.92
C PRO A 116 -9.09 9.96 -8.23
N LEU A 117 -10.04 9.47 -9.02
CA LEU A 117 -9.77 9.06 -10.40
C LEU A 117 -10.17 10.17 -11.33
N SER A 118 -9.28 10.53 -12.25
CA SER A 118 -9.55 11.51 -13.27
C SER A 118 -10.08 10.83 -14.52
N GLY A 119 -11.21 11.24 -14.95
CA GLY A 119 -11.76 10.84 -16.24
C GLY A 119 -12.43 9.52 -16.33
#